data_80ed7f0da7fe0fb2165921964f80d785
#
_entry.id   80ed7f0da7fe0fb2165921964f80d785
#
_cell.length_a   1.000
_cell.length_b   1.000
_cell.length_c   1.000
_cell.angle_alpha   90.00
_cell.angle_beta   90.00
_cell.angle_gamma   90.00
#
_symmetry.space_group_name_H-M   'P 1'
#
loop_
_entity.id
_entity.type
_entity.pdbx_description
1 polymer ?
#
loop_
_entity_poly.entity_id
_entity_poly.type
_entity_poly.pdbx_seq_one_letter_code
_entity_poly.pdbx_strand_id
1 'polypeptide(L)'
;MSKVDVVIGCFYGDEGKGKVIDYLAADADVAVRCTGGDNAGHTIKANGVKYAMHLIPSGLLSGHTIGVIGNGVVLNPQVLLEEINNLKEHGYDVDKYLKISEKTHLISPYHRKLDVALEKVRQAKKIGTTGKGIGPSYCDKYERSGIRMEDLYAPDFKERLKEQTELKLALLKVYDPETDYTKELDFDKMFAEYSDYAAQLEPYVCDTITLLHKALEDDKKVVVEGAQATLLDIDFGSYPYVTSSNPTIGGILTGTGLSASDIGNVYGVIKAYSSRVGEGPYVTELLDATGDKIRELGHEYGTTTGRPRRCGWLDLVTLKYAKRLNGLTALSVNHLDTIGKFDTIKVCTGYDVNGEVTEDFTTNLKVLNNAKPVYEELKGGWGDEIASCKTFEELPENAQKYISFIEKYIGVPVKFIGTGADREAMIVRVDN
;
A
#
# COMPACT_ATOMS: atom_id res chain seq x y z
N MET A 1 18.77 10.55 -18.94
CA MET A 1 18.13 10.79 -17.62
C MET A 1 17.50 9.48 -17.18
N SER A 2 17.90 9.01 -16.03
CA SER A 2 17.29 7.86 -15.37
C SER A 2 15.80 8.14 -15.09
N LYS A 3 14.92 7.16 -15.31
CA LYS A 3 13.51 7.29 -15.04
C LYS A 3 13.12 6.50 -13.79
N VAL A 4 12.09 6.96 -13.11
CA VAL A 4 11.61 6.39 -11.86
C VAL A 4 10.79 5.13 -12.12
N ASP A 5 11.12 4.04 -11.44
CA ASP A 5 10.30 2.84 -11.39
C ASP A 5 9.28 2.94 -10.25
N VAL A 6 8.01 2.68 -10.55
CA VAL A 6 6.90 2.78 -9.59
C VAL A 6 6.24 1.42 -9.43
N VAL A 7 5.99 1.02 -8.18
CA VAL A 7 5.31 -0.25 -7.85
C VAL A 7 3.97 0.05 -7.15
N ILE A 8 2.87 -0.35 -7.75
CA ILE A 8 1.50 -0.06 -7.31
C ILE A 8 0.69 -1.35 -7.15
N GLY A 9 -0.10 -1.46 -6.08
CA GLY A 9 -1.11 -2.51 -5.95
C GLY A 9 -2.32 -2.24 -6.83
N CYS A 10 -2.84 -3.26 -7.50
CA CYS A 10 -3.94 -3.09 -8.47
C CYS A 10 -5.33 -3.30 -7.89
N PHE A 11 -5.47 -3.99 -6.74
CA PHE A 11 -6.77 -4.37 -6.16
C PHE A 11 -7.03 -3.69 -4.82
N TYR A 12 -7.02 -4.44 -3.74
CA TYR A 12 -7.42 -4.00 -2.39
C TYR A 12 -6.29 -4.04 -1.37
N GLY A 13 -5.03 -4.07 -1.81
CA GLY A 13 -3.86 -4.20 -0.94
C GLY A 13 -3.43 -5.64 -0.71
N ASP A 14 -2.29 -5.80 -0.05
CA ASP A 14 -1.68 -7.09 0.29
C ASP A 14 -1.35 -7.99 -0.92
N GLU A 15 -1.12 -7.39 -2.11
CA GLU A 15 -0.76 -8.11 -3.34
C GLU A 15 0.69 -8.64 -3.34
N GLY A 16 1.49 -8.31 -2.33
CA GLY A 16 2.89 -8.71 -2.25
C GLY A 16 3.86 -7.75 -2.93
N LYS A 17 3.55 -6.44 -2.94
CA LYS A 17 4.41 -5.37 -3.48
C LYS A 17 5.84 -5.42 -2.92
N GLY A 18 5.99 -5.73 -1.64
CA GLY A 18 7.30 -5.80 -0.98
C GLY A 18 8.31 -6.70 -1.68
N LYS A 19 7.86 -7.78 -2.31
CA LYS A 19 8.74 -8.71 -3.04
C LYS A 19 9.33 -8.06 -4.31
N VAL A 20 8.51 -7.32 -5.05
CA VAL A 20 8.96 -6.58 -6.25
C VAL A 20 9.85 -5.41 -5.87
N ILE A 21 9.48 -4.68 -4.81
CA ILE A 21 10.29 -3.59 -4.28
C ILE A 21 11.66 -4.09 -3.83
N ASP A 22 11.71 -5.19 -3.09
CA ASP A 22 12.95 -5.78 -2.62
C ASP A 22 13.88 -6.17 -3.79
N TYR A 23 13.31 -6.73 -4.87
CA TYR A 23 14.06 -7.02 -6.09
C TYR A 23 14.60 -5.75 -6.75
N LEU A 24 13.76 -4.73 -6.94
CA LEU A 24 14.16 -3.48 -7.61
C LEU A 24 15.13 -2.66 -6.75
N ALA A 25 14.93 -2.66 -5.43
CA ALA A 25 15.76 -1.92 -4.48
C ALA A 25 17.18 -2.48 -4.35
N ALA A 26 17.41 -3.75 -4.70
CA ALA A 26 18.74 -4.34 -4.70
C ALA A 26 19.72 -3.60 -5.63
N ASP A 27 19.21 -2.90 -6.65
CA ASP A 27 19.99 -2.15 -7.63
C ASP A 27 19.59 -0.65 -7.67
N ALA A 28 18.80 -0.19 -6.70
CA ALA A 28 18.36 1.20 -6.63
C ALA A 28 19.25 2.03 -5.70
N ASP A 29 19.48 3.29 -6.09
CA ASP A 29 20.16 4.28 -5.25
C ASP A 29 19.22 4.90 -4.22
N VAL A 30 17.93 5.06 -4.59
CA VAL A 30 16.89 5.68 -3.75
C VAL A 30 15.61 4.87 -3.79
N ALA A 31 15.04 4.60 -2.62
CA ALA A 31 13.72 3.99 -2.46
C ALA A 31 12.79 4.96 -1.72
N VAL A 32 11.61 5.23 -2.29
CA VAL A 32 10.70 6.27 -1.77
C VAL A 32 9.37 5.65 -1.36
N ARG A 33 8.90 5.97 -0.17
CA ARG A 33 7.51 5.79 0.25
C ARG A 33 6.81 7.13 0.31
N CYS A 34 5.69 7.27 -0.37
CA CYS A 34 5.11 8.59 -0.66
C CYS A 34 3.65 8.76 -0.28
N THR A 35 2.94 7.71 0.16
CA THR A 35 1.52 7.76 0.54
C THR A 35 1.21 6.87 1.73
N GLY A 36 0.02 7.04 2.33
CA GLY A 36 -0.43 6.26 3.47
C GLY A 36 0.27 6.65 4.77
N GLY A 37 0.35 5.73 5.71
CA GLY A 37 0.98 5.92 7.01
C GLY A 37 1.29 4.56 7.64
N ASP A 38 1.29 4.49 8.98
CA ASP A 38 1.55 3.26 9.74
C ASP A 38 0.41 2.23 9.69
N ASN A 39 -0.64 2.48 8.90
CA ASN A 39 -1.72 1.52 8.62
C ASN A 39 -1.32 0.44 7.61
N ALA A 40 -0.29 0.66 6.82
CA ALA A 40 0.30 -0.36 5.96
C ALA A 40 1.43 -1.08 6.71
N GLY A 41 1.62 -2.36 6.43
CA GLY A 41 2.74 -3.13 6.95
C GLY A 41 3.33 -3.98 5.82
N HIS A 42 4.63 -3.81 5.57
CA HIS A 42 5.38 -4.67 4.67
C HIS A 42 6.25 -5.60 5.50
N THR A 43 6.07 -6.90 5.33
CA THR A 43 6.94 -7.88 5.96
C THR A 43 8.03 -8.28 4.98
N ILE A 44 9.27 -8.07 5.36
CA ILE A 44 10.46 -8.38 4.56
C ILE A 44 11.34 -9.32 5.36
N LYS A 45 11.95 -10.27 4.68
CA LYS A 45 12.96 -11.15 5.26
C LYS A 45 14.32 -10.76 4.70
N ALA A 46 15.17 -10.18 5.53
CA ALA A 46 16.54 -9.81 5.18
C ALA A 46 17.52 -10.44 6.17
N ASN A 47 18.61 -11.01 5.69
CA ASN A 47 19.63 -11.68 6.50
C ASN A 47 19.07 -12.71 7.50
N GLY A 48 18.01 -13.42 7.11
CA GLY A 48 17.34 -14.43 7.97
C GLY A 48 16.38 -13.85 9.02
N VAL A 49 16.33 -12.52 9.18
CA VAL A 49 15.45 -11.81 10.12
C VAL A 49 14.21 -11.30 9.39
N LYS A 50 13.06 -11.34 10.06
CA LYS A 50 11.79 -10.84 9.54
C LYS A 50 11.52 -9.44 10.10
N TYR A 51 11.43 -8.46 9.21
CA TYR A 51 11.14 -7.07 9.55
C TYR A 51 9.70 -6.73 9.16
N ALA A 52 8.95 -6.13 10.07
CA ALA A 52 7.64 -5.55 9.80
C ALA A 52 7.79 -4.03 9.68
N MET A 53 7.91 -3.53 8.44
CA MET A 53 8.09 -2.11 8.16
C MET A 53 6.74 -1.44 7.91
N HIS A 54 6.49 -0.29 8.53
CA HIS A 54 5.26 0.47 8.39
C HIS A 54 5.47 1.83 7.71
N LEU A 55 6.57 2.51 7.99
CA LEU A 55 6.87 3.86 7.52
C LEU A 55 8.16 3.93 6.69
N ILE A 56 9.22 3.28 7.13
CA ILE A 56 10.50 3.30 6.42
C ILE A 56 10.38 2.49 5.13
N PRO A 57 10.85 3.03 3.98
CA PRO A 57 10.86 2.29 2.72
C PRO A 57 11.65 1.00 2.83
N SER A 58 11.08 -0.09 2.30
CA SER A 58 11.70 -1.42 2.37
C SER A 58 13.07 -1.50 1.70
N GLY A 59 13.32 -0.66 0.71
CA GLY A 59 14.60 -0.61 0.03
C GLY A 59 15.79 -0.23 0.92
N LEU A 60 15.58 0.43 2.07
CA LEU A 60 16.66 0.75 3.02
C LEU A 60 17.36 -0.51 3.56
N LEU A 61 16.65 -1.65 3.60
CA LEU A 61 17.22 -2.93 4.04
C LEU A 61 18.30 -3.50 3.10
N SER A 62 18.52 -2.90 1.92
CA SER A 62 19.65 -3.23 1.05
C SER A 62 21.00 -2.85 1.66
N GLY A 63 21.00 -1.90 2.61
CA GLY A 63 22.20 -1.38 3.29
C GLY A 63 23.00 -0.33 2.49
N HIS A 64 22.56 0.02 1.27
CA HIS A 64 23.20 1.05 0.43
C HIS A 64 22.20 2.04 -0.18
N THR A 65 20.91 1.74 -0.17
CA THR A 65 19.85 2.55 -0.77
C THR A 65 19.39 3.63 0.19
N ILE A 66 19.27 4.87 -0.27
CA ILE A 66 18.66 5.96 0.50
C ILE A 66 17.16 5.72 0.58
N GLY A 67 16.64 5.57 1.80
CA GLY A 67 15.20 5.46 2.07
C GLY A 67 14.59 6.84 2.29
N VAL A 68 13.61 7.22 1.48
CA VAL A 68 12.94 8.52 1.55
C VAL A 68 11.47 8.36 1.98
N ILE A 69 11.07 9.03 3.06
CA ILE A 69 9.67 9.23 3.42
C ILE A 69 9.21 10.54 2.80
N GLY A 70 8.35 10.45 1.78
CA GLY A 70 7.86 11.59 1.00
C GLY A 70 6.73 12.36 1.69
N ASN A 71 6.46 13.55 1.18
CA ASN A 71 5.49 14.50 1.74
C ASN A 71 4.02 14.03 1.73
N GLY A 72 3.70 13.00 0.99
CA GLY A 72 2.34 12.44 0.96
C GLY A 72 2.04 11.47 2.10
N VAL A 73 3.05 11.02 2.83
CA VAL A 73 2.87 10.16 4.01
C VAL A 73 2.28 10.96 5.18
N VAL A 74 1.41 10.33 5.97
CA VAL A 74 1.06 10.81 7.31
C VAL A 74 1.82 9.97 8.32
N LEU A 75 2.67 10.61 9.11
CA LEU A 75 3.74 9.98 9.86
C LEU A 75 3.43 9.99 11.36
N ASN A 76 3.47 8.81 11.98
CA ASN A 76 3.45 8.66 13.42
C ASN A 76 4.91 8.70 13.95
N PRO A 77 5.34 9.74 14.68
CA PRO A 77 6.74 9.87 15.12
C PRO A 77 7.19 8.73 16.03
N GLN A 78 6.32 8.29 16.93
CA GLN A 78 6.61 7.17 17.82
C GLN A 78 6.94 5.89 17.06
N VAL A 79 6.04 5.50 16.12
CA VAL A 79 6.21 4.30 15.30
C VAL A 79 7.49 4.40 14.46
N LEU A 80 7.77 5.57 13.91
CA LEU A 80 9.00 5.77 13.13
C LEU A 80 10.26 5.57 13.98
N LEU A 81 10.31 6.13 15.18
CA LEU A 81 11.44 5.96 16.09
C LEU A 81 11.61 4.50 16.54
N GLU A 82 10.51 3.78 16.75
CA GLU A 82 10.54 2.35 17.03
C GLU A 82 11.17 1.57 15.85
N GLU A 83 10.82 1.89 14.61
CA GLU A 83 11.42 1.29 13.40
C GLU A 83 12.91 1.67 13.25
N ILE A 84 13.27 2.93 13.46
CA ILE A 84 14.66 3.41 13.42
C ILE A 84 15.52 2.63 14.43
N ASN A 85 15.07 2.55 15.68
CA ASN A 85 15.81 1.86 16.73
C ASN A 85 15.96 0.36 16.42
N ASN A 86 14.89 -0.29 15.99
CA ASN A 86 14.93 -1.70 15.59
C ASN A 86 15.95 -1.95 14.48
N LEU A 87 16.00 -1.10 13.45
CA LEU A 87 16.98 -1.23 12.37
C LEU A 87 18.41 -0.99 12.83
N LYS A 88 18.65 0.01 13.70
CA LYS A 88 19.96 0.29 14.28
C LYS A 88 20.47 -0.88 15.14
N GLU A 89 19.60 -1.49 15.94
CA GLU A 89 19.92 -2.69 16.74
C GLU A 89 20.34 -3.87 15.88
N HIS A 90 19.83 -3.95 14.64
CA HIS A 90 20.21 -4.97 13.66
C HIS A 90 21.37 -4.55 12.74
N GLY A 91 22.05 -3.45 13.04
CA GLY A 91 23.27 -3.01 12.37
C GLY A 91 23.09 -2.22 11.08
N TYR A 92 21.87 -1.73 10.80
CA TYR A 92 21.66 -0.84 9.64
C TYR A 92 22.07 0.59 9.98
N ASP A 93 22.78 1.24 9.05
CA ASP A 93 23.19 2.65 9.16
C ASP A 93 22.05 3.59 8.77
N VAL A 94 21.02 3.64 9.65
CA VAL A 94 19.83 4.44 9.41
C VAL A 94 20.16 5.93 9.36
N ASP A 95 21.15 6.38 10.14
CA ASP A 95 21.54 7.80 10.22
C ASP A 95 22.06 8.32 8.87
N LYS A 96 22.73 7.47 8.11
CA LYS A 96 23.22 7.80 6.78
C LYS A 96 22.13 7.75 5.72
N TYR A 97 21.28 6.74 5.77
CA TYR A 97 20.43 6.38 4.64
C TYR A 97 18.97 6.82 4.75
N LEU A 98 18.45 7.14 5.94
CA LEU A 98 17.07 7.62 6.07
C LEU A 98 16.96 9.13 5.81
N LYS A 99 15.93 9.51 5.01
CA LYS A 99 15.54 10.91 4.76
C LYS A 99 14.03 11.06 4.90
N ILE A 100 13.60 12.14 5.54
CA ILE A 100 12.19 12.44 5.82
C ILE A 100 11.87 13.81 5.24
N SER A 101 10.78 13.90 4.48
CA SER A 101 10.32 15.19 3.97
C SER A 101 9.91 16.13 5.11
N GLU A 102 10.44 17.33 5.11
CA GLU A 102 10.02 18.41 6.00
C GLU A 102 8.51 18.69 5.90
N LYS A 103 7.88 18.38 4.76
CA LYS A 103 6.45 18.60 4.47
C LYS A 103 5.54 17.43 4.84
N THR A 104 6.07 16.35 5.41
CA THR A 104 5.29 15.20 5.87
C THR A 104 4.39 15.60 7.04
N HIS A 105 3.09 15.28 6.98
CA HIS A 105 2.15 15.57 8.07
C HIS A 105 2.29 14.56 9.21
N LEU A 106 2.09 15.01 10.43
CA LEU A 106 2.21 14.20 11.63
C LEU A 106 0.86 13.63 12.06
N ILE A 107 0.88 12.37 12.49
CA ILE A 107 -0.24 11.75 13.20
C ILE A 107 -0.06 12.01 14.68
N SER A 108 -0.99 12.77 15.28
CA SER A 108 -1.02 13.04 16.71
C SER A 108 -1.92 12.07 17.47
N PRO A 109 -1.76 11.90 18.79
CA PRO A 109 -2.62 11.05 19.61
C PRO A 109 -4.11 11.35 19.45
N TYR A 110 -4.51 12.60 19.27
CA TYR A 110 -5.89 12.98 19.04
C TYR A 110 -6.46 12.44 17.71
N HIS A 111 -5.65 12.27 16.66
CA HIS A 111 -6.09 11.66 15.41
C HIS A 111 -6.53 10.20 15.62
N ARG A 112 -5.77 9.45 16.40
CA ARG A 112 -6.10 8.05 16.72
C ARG A 112 -7.40 7.95 17.53
N LYS A 113 -7.60 8.88 18.49
CA LYS A 113 -8.84 8.95 19.26
C LYS A 113 -10.05 9.31 18.40
N LEU A 114 -9.89 10.29 17.50
CA LEU A 114 -10.93 10.67 16.55
C LEU A 114 -11.29 9.53 15.58
N ASP A 115 -10.32 8.77 15.09
CA ASP A 115 -10.56 7.65 14.20
C ASP A 115 -11.45 6.59 14.87
N VAL A 116 -11.16 6.25 16.12
CA VAL A 116 -11.97 5.31 16.93
C VAL A 116 -13.36 5.89 17.24
N ALA A 117 -13.45 7.16 17.65
CA ALA A 117 -14.72 7.81 17.98
C ALA A 117 -15.65 7.89 16.76
N LEU A 118 -15.12 8.23 15.58
CA LEU A 118 -15.87 8.27 14.32
C LEU A 118 -16.42 6.88 13.93
N GLU A 119 -15.66 5.81 14.13
CA GLU A 119 -16.16 4.44 13.88
C GLU A 119 -17.30 4.05 14.85
N LYS A 120 -17.25 4.52 16.11
CA LYS A 120 -18.39 4.35 17.06
C LYS A 120 -19.65 5.06 16.54
N VAL A 121 -19.54 6.32 16.08
CA VAL A 121 -20.66 7.10 15.54
C VAL A 121 -21.27 6.44 14.30
N ARG A 122 -20.48 5.82 13.46
CA ARG A 122 -20.95 5.14 12.22
C ARG A 122 -21.79 3.89 12.50
N GLN A 123 -21.68 3.29 13.67
CA GLN A 123 -22.44 2.09 14.08
C GLN A 123 -22.45 0.98 13.01
N ALA A 124 -23.65 0.70 12.43
CA ALA A 124 -23.82 -0.32 11.39
C ALA A 124 -23.17 0.04 10.03
N LYS A 125 -22.76 1.31 9.84
CA LYS A 125 -22.09 1.80 8.62
C LYS A 125 -20.59 1.94 8.79
N LYS A 126 -19.99 1.11 9.63
CA LYS A 126 -18.53 1.10 9.83
C LYS A 126 -17.79 0.91 8.51
N ILE A 127 -16.69 1.63 8.36
CA ILE A 127 -15.76 1.46 7.23
C ILE A 127 -14.75 0.34 7.54
N GLY A 128 -14.50 0.10 8.82
CA GLY A 128 -13.49 -0.86 9.26
C GLY A 128 -12.10 -0.27 9.26
N THR A 129 -11.94 0.95 9.81
CA THR A 129 -10.64 1.62 9.90
C THR A 129 -9.65 0.86 10.77
N THR A 130 -8.37 1.16 10.63
CA THR A 130 -7.31 0.54 11.44
C THR A 130 -7.16 1.18 12.82
N GLY A 131 -7.86 2.29 13.10
CA GLY A 131 -7.73 3.05 14.35
C GLY A 131 -6.37 3.76 14.50
N LYS A 132 -5.63 3.90 13.41
CA LYS A 132 -4.28 4.51 13.40
C LYS A 132 -4.29 6.03 13.23
N GLY A 133 -5.47 6.64 13.00
CA GLY A 133 -5.61 8.10 12.84
C GLY A 133 -5.28 8.61 11.44
N ILE A 134 -5.18 7.73 10.45
CA ILE A 134 -4.84 8.08 9.08
C ILE A 134 -5.85 9.06 8.48
N GLY A 135 -7.15 8.71 8.53
CA GLY A 135 -8.23 9.55 8.02
C GLY A 135 -8.24 10.94 8.64
N PRO A 136 -8.33 11.07 9.96
CA PRO A 136 -8.28 12.36 10.64
C PRO A 136 -7.03 13.21 10.33
N SER A 137 -5.84 12.59 10.18
CA SER A 137 -4.63 13.34 9.79
C SER A 137 -4.69 13.87 8.36
N TYR A 138 -5.24 13.10 7.40
CA TYR A 138 -5.49 13.60 6.05
C TYR A 138 -6.58 14.69 6.03
N CYS A 139 -7.63 14.61 6.89
CA CYS A 139 -8.60 15.69 7.03
C CYS A 139 -7.91 17.00 7.42
N ASP A 140 -7.03 16.97 8.43
CA ASP A 140 -6.30 18.15 8.87
C ASP A 140 -5.37 18.71 7.78
N LYS A 141 -4.74 17.83 7.00
CA LYS A 141 -3.94 18.22 5.83
C LYS A 141 -4.76 19.06 4.84
N TYR A 142 -5.95 18.59 4.47
CA TYR A 142 -6.80 19.27 3.49
C TYR A 142 -7.53 20.48 4.08
N GLU A 143 -7.82 20.47 5.38
CA GLU A 143 -8.32 21.62 6.13
C GLU A 143 -7.23 22.70 6.32
N ARG A 144 -5.96 22.36 6.12
CA ARG A 144 -4.78 23.22 6.28
C ARG A 144 -4.51 23.60 7.74
N SER A 145 -4.91 22.72 8.65
CA SER A 145 -4.69 22.82 10.09
C SER A 145 -3.66 21.80 10.61
N GLY A 146 -3.24 20.86 9.75
CA GLY A 146 -2.32 19.79 10.11
C GLY A 146 -0.92 20.29 10.46
N ILE A 147 -0.27 19.61 11.39
CA ILE A 147 1.11 19.85 11.78
C ILE A 147 2.03 19.04 10.87
N ARG A 148 3.03 19.69 10.28
CA ARG A 148 4.07 19.07 9.45
C ARG A 148 5.34 18.81 10.25
N MET A 149 6.24 18.03 9.67
CA MET A 149 7.56 17.77 10.28
C MET A 149 8.36 19.07 10.51
N GLU A 150 8.36 20.00 9.53
CA GLU A 150 9.02 21.30 9.65
C GLU A 150 8.48 22.16 10.80
N ASP A 151 7.19 22.01 11.12
CA ASP A 151 6.56 22.79 12.19
C ASP A 151 7.09 22.45 13.59
N LEU A 152 7.66 21.26 13.79
CA LEU A 152 8.27 20.88 15.05
C LEU A 152 9.43 21.81 15.46
N TYR A 153 10.04 22.45 14.48
CA TYR A 153 11.18 23.37 14.65
C TYR A 153 10.77 24.86 14.57
N ALA A 154 9.48 25.14 14.36
CA ALA A 154 8.96 26.48 14.28
C ALA A 154 8.80 27.14 15.66
N PRO A 155 9.06 28.45 15.81
CA PRO A 155 8.93 29.14 17.08
C PRO A 155 7.53 29.09 17.69
N ASP A 156 6.49 29.00 16.86
CA ASP A 156 5.08 28.95 17.23
C ASP A 156 4.52 27.52 17.36
N PHE A 157 5.37 26.51 17.31
CA PHE A 157 4.93 25.10 17.39
C PHE A 157 4.08 24.81 18.63
N LYS A 158 4.51 25.36 19.79
CA LYS A 158 3.80 25.14 21.06
C LYS A 158 2.37 25.66 21.02
N GLU A 159 2.18 26.85 20.49
CA GLU A 159 0.88 27.49 20.33
C GLU A 159 -0.01 26.69 19.37
N ARG A 160 0.52 26.32 18.21
CA ARG A 160 -0.21 25.53 17.21
C ARG A 160 -0.62 24.17 17.71
N LEU A 161 0.26 23.46 18.41
CA LEU A 161 -0.08 22.16 19.00
C LEU A 161 -1.20 22.31 20.04
N LYS A 162 -1.16 23.38 20.85
CA LYS A 162 -2.19 23.68 21.85
C LYS A 162 -3.54 23.93 21.22
N GLU A 163 -3.61 24.84 20.25
CA GLU A 163 -4.84 25.15 19.48
C GLU A 163 -5.44 23.90 18.85
N GLN A 164 -4.63 23.07 18.19
CA GLN A 164 -5.11 21.83 17.59
C GLN A 164 -5.61 20.83 18.64
N THR A 165 -4.91 20.70 19.77
CA THR A 165 -5.34 19.80 20.84
C THR A 165 -6.68 20.22 21.43
N GLU A 166 -6.89 21.51 21.72
CA GLU A 166 -8.15 22.07 22.23
C GLU A 166 -9.29 21.86 21.23
N LEU A 167 -9.08 22.13 19.94
CA LEU A 167 -10.07 21.89 18.89
C LEU A 167 -10.46 20.41 18.81
N LYS A 168 -9.48 19.50 18.81
CA LYS A 168 -9.76 18.06 18.69
C LYS A 168 -10.43 17.49 19.96
N LEU A 169 -10.12 18.02 21.14
CA LEU A 169 -10.85 17.69 22.38
C LEU A 169 -12.32 18.10 22.28
N ALA A 170 -12.60 19.29 21.75
CA ALA A 170 -13.98 19.74 21.52
C ALA A 170 -14.74 18.82 20.54
N LEU A 171 -14.11 18.38 19.43
CA LEU A 171 -14.69 17.43 18.50
C LEU A 171 -14.91 16.04 19.12
N LEU A 172 -13.97 15.54 19.90
CA LEU A 172 -14.09 14.27 20.60
C LEU A 172 -15.29 14.29 21.58
N LYS A 173 -15.49 15.40 22.28
CA LYS A 173 -16.66 15.57 23.16
C LYS A 173 -17.99 15.50 22.40
N VAL A 174 -18.02 15.88 21.12
CA VAL A 174 -19.21 15.77 20.27
C VAL A 174 -19.42 14.32 19.81
N TYR A 175 -18.35 13.63 19.39
CA TYR A 175 -18.46 12.29 18.82
C TYR A 175 -18.57 11.17 19.87
N ASP A 176 -17.95 11.36 21.05
CA ASP A 176 -17.92 10.38 22.14
C ASP A 176 -18.05 11.11 23.48
N PRO A 177 -19.27 11.65 23.80
CA PRO A 177 -19.51 12.50 24.96
C PRO A 177 -19.29 11.81 26.32
N GLU A 178 -19.37 10.48 26.33
CA GLU A 178 -19.23 9.67 27.54
C GLU A 178 -17.76 9.45 27.96
N THR A 179 -16.80 9.74 27.08
CA THR A 179 -15.38 9.52 27.34
C THR A 179 -14.66 10.83 27.62
N ASP A 180 -13.95 10.89 28.74
CA ASP A 180 -13.07 12.02 29.08
C ASP A 180 -11.66 11.76 28.51
N TYR A 181 -11.32 12.48 27.45
CA TYR A 181 -10.03 12.38 26.76
C TYR A 181 -8.96 13.34 27.31
N THR A 182 -9.28 14.22 28.27
CA THR A 182 -8.37 15.28 28.74
C THR A 182 -7.09 14.74 29.39
N LYS A 183 -7.17 13.59 30.04
CA LYS A 183 -6.01 12.94 30.66
C LYS A 183 -5.09 12.26 29.66
N GLU A 184 -5.67 11.71 28.58
CA GLU A 184 -4.88 11.03 27.53
C GLU A 184 -4.30 12.01 26.51
N LEU A 185 -4.94 13.17 26.34
CA LEU A 185 -4.51 14.26 25.47
C LEU A 185 -4.04 15.46 26.30
N ASP A 186 -3.29 15.19 27.37
CA ASP A 186 -2.66 16.21 28.17
C ASP A 186 -1.63 17.00 27.34
N PHE A 187 -1.85 18.31 27.23
CA PHE A 187 -1.06 19.17 26.37
C PHE A 187 0.42 19.21 26.75
N ASP A 188 0.72 19.36 28.03
CA ASP A 188 2.12 19.52 28.48
C ASP A 188 2.91 18.22 28.23
N LYS A 189 2.27 17.08 28.43
CA LYS A 189 2.85 15.77 28.12
C LYS A 189 3.07 15.62 26.62
N MET A 190 2.07 15.93 25.81
CA MET A 190 2.18 15.87 24.35
C MET A 190 3.29 16.81 23.82
N PHE A 191 3.37 18.03 24.34
CA PHE A 191 4.41 18.98 23.94
C PHE A 191 5.81 18.47 24.30
N ALA A 192 5.98 17.89 25.50
CA ALA A 192 7.26 17.29 25.90
C ALA A 192 7.65 16.12 24.97
N GLU A 193 6.73 15.22 24.67
CA GLU A 193 6.95 14.10 23.74
C GLU A 193 7.33 14.58 22.34
N TYR A 194 6.62 15.59 21.80
CA TYR A 194 6.91 16.12 20.47
C TYR A 194 8.24 16.89 20.42
N SER A 195 8.63 17.54 21.51
CA SER A 195 9.96 18.18 21.62
C SER A 195 11.08 17.13 21.59
N ASP A 196 10.87 15.99 22.24
CA ASP A 196 11.81 14.87 22.21
C ASP A 196 11.87 14.23 20.80
N TYR A 197 10.71 14.01 20.15
CA TYR A 197 10.66 13.53 18.76
C TYR A 197 11.37 14.49 17.80
N ALA A 198 11.19 15.79 17.97
CA ALA A 198 11.86 16.80 17.16
C ALA A 198 13.39 16.64 17.24
N ALA A 199 13.93 16.54 18.47
CA ALA A 199 15.38 16.38 18.67
C ALA A 199 15.93 15.08 18.06
N GLN A 200 15.19 13.98 18.17
CA GLN A 200 15.63 12.68 17.64
C GLN A 200 15.50 12.59 16.12
N LEU A 201 14.51 13.25 15.50
CA LEU A 201 14.22 13.15 14.05
C LEU A 201 14.93 14.22 13.23
N GLU A 202 15.43 15.30 13.83
CA GLU A 202 16.10 16.41 13.12
C GLU A 202 17.16 15.96 12.09
N PRO A 203 18.04 14.99 12.40
CA PRO A 203 19.09 14.57 11.46
C PRO A 203 18.59 13.97 10.15
N TYR A 204 17.34 13.51 10.13
CA TYR A 204 16.73 12.86 8.97
C TYR A 204 15.90 13.82 8.11
N VAL A 205 15.49 14.98 8.64
CA VAL A 205 14.57 15.92 8.00
C VAL A 205 15.28 16.74 6.95
N CYS A 206 14.72 16.78 5.73
CA CYS A 206 15.29 17.55 4.62
C CYS A 206 14.26 17.88 3.55
N ASP A 207 14.64 18.73 2.58
CA ASP A 207 13.93 18.93 1.33
C ASP A 207 14.10 17.71 0.41
N THR A 208 13.15 16.78 0.52
CA THR A 208 13.16 15.54 -0.28
C THR A 208 12.83 15.79 -1.76
N ILE A 209 12.17 16.88 -2.10
CA ILE A 209 11.86 17.21 -3.51
C ILE A 209 13.16 17.52 -4.23
N THR A 210 13.97 18.43 -3.70
CA THR A 210 15.29 18.74 -4.25
C THR A 210 16.21 17.53 -4.27
N LEU A 211 16.16 16.68 -3.22
CA LEU A 211 16.94 15.45 -3.16
C LEU A 211 16.61 14.50 -4.32
N LEU A 212 15.30 14.26 -4.57
CA LEU A 212 14.86 13.35 -5.63
C LEU A 212 15.20 13.87 -7.03
N HIS A 213 14.97 15.16 -7.29
CA HIS A 213 15.32 15.75 -8.58
C HIS A 213 16.84 15.72 -8.84
N LYS A 214 17.64 15.99 -7.82
CA LYS A 214 19.10 15.85 -7.91
C LYS A 214 19.55 14.42 -8.18
N ALA A 215 18.92 13.45 -7.53
CA ALA A 215 19.19 12.04 -7.80
C ALA A 215 18.94 11.68 -9.28
N LEU A 216 17.86 12.20 -9.88
CA LEU A 216 17.57 11.98 -11.30
C LEU A 216 18.55 12.72 -12.23
N GLU A 217 18.97 13.94 -11.88
CA GLU A 217 20.02 14.69 -12.61
C GLU A 217 21.36 13.95 -12.60
N ASP A 218 21.67 13.25 -11.49
CA ASP A 218 22.87 12.44 -11.31
C ASP A 218 22.73 11.00 -11.89
N ASP A 219 21.70 10.74 -12.72
CA ASP A 219 21.36 9.44 -13.32
C ASP A 219 21.20 8.29 -12.30
N LYS A 220 20.76 8.60 -11.08
CA LYS A 220 20.50 7.63 -10.02
C LYS A 220 19.22 6.86 -10.28
N LYS A 221 19.21 5.58 -9.91
CA LYS A 221 18.03 4.71 -9.96
C LYS A 221 17.11 4.99 -8.78
N VAL A 222 15.88 5.41 -9.08
CA VAL A 222 14.85 5.71 -8.06
C VAL A 222 13.71 4.71 -8.20
N VAL A 223 13.32 4.08 -7.10
CA VAL A 223 12.13 3.23 -7.02
C VAL A 223 11.14 3.82 -6.04
N VAL A 224 9.86 3.88 -6.42
CA VAL A 224 8.78 4.37 -5.55
C VAL A 224 7.86 3.22 -5.16
N GLU A 225 7.72 3.05 -3.86
CA GLU A 225 6.90 2.04 -3.22
C GLU A 225 5.50 2.61 -2.91
N GLY A 226 4.48 2.15 -3.64
CA GLY A 226 3.08 2.47 -3.35
C GLY A 226 2.59 1.79 -2.08
N ALA A 227 1.80 2.51 -1.29
CA ALA A 227 1.05 1.95 -0.15
C ALA A 227 -0.38 1.63 -0.57
N GLN A 228 -1.03 0.67 0.11
CA GLN A 228 -2.37 0.19 -0.22
C GLN A 228 -2.50 -0.29 -1.69
N ALA A 229 -3.61 0.05 -2.38
CA ALA A 229 -3.84 -0.34 -3.76
C ALA A 229 -4.92 0.50 -4.44
N THR A 230 -5.03 0.39 -5.77
CA THR A 230 -5.86 1.21 -6.65
C THR A 230 -7.33 1.27 -6.24
N LEU A 231 -7.95 0.14 -5.87
CA LEU A 231 -9.38 0.12 -5.51
C LEU A 231 -9.67 0.65 -4.10
N LEU A 232 -8.64 0.99 -3.34
CA LEU A 232 -8.72 1.70 -2.06
C LEU A 232 -8.44 3.20 -2.19
N ASP A 233 -8.23 3.73 -3.39
CA ASP A 233 -7.99 5.16 -3.62
C ASP A 233 -9.23 5.98 -3.24
N ILE A 234 -9.01 7.13 -2.57
CA ILE A 234 -10.10 7.98 -2.07
C ILE A 234 -10.99 8.51 -3.19
N ASP A 235 -10.43 8.78 -4.37
CA ASP A 235 -11.13 9.32 -5.53
C ASP A 235 -11.63 8.23 -6.48
N PHE A 236 -10.85 7.17 -6.67
CA PHE A 236 -11.07 6.16 -7.71
C PHE A 236 -11.48 4.78 -7.18
N GLY A 237 -11.50 4.60 -5.88
CA GLY A 237 -11.88 3.33 -5.25
C GLY A 237 -13.38 3.19 -4.98
N SER A 238 -13.75 2.12 -4.29
CA SER A 238 -15.12 1.79 -3.92
C SER A 238 -15.61 2.61 -2.70
N TYR A 239 -15.64 3.93 -2.83
CA TYR A 239 -16.06 4.84 -1.78
C TYR A 239 -17.43 4.46 -1.17
N PRO A 240 -17.64 4.46 0.18
CA PRO A 240 -16.69 4.94 1.22
C PRO A 240 -15.68 3.89 1.73
N TYR A 241 -15.64 2.70 1.17
CA TYR A 241 -14.78 1.58 1.60
C TYR A 241 -13.38 1.70 0.98
N VAL A 242 -12.69 2.79 1.29
CA VAL A 242 -11.41 3.21 0.75
C VAL A 242 -10.47 3.69 1.87
N THR A 243 -9.19 3.89 1.56
CA THR A 243 -8.27 4.65 2.42
C THR A 243 -8.46 6.16 2.20
N SER A 244 -7.94 6.98 3.10
CA SER A 244 -8.00 8.45 2.96
C SER A 244 -6.84 9.03 2.14
N SER A 245 -6.08 8.20 1.47
CA SER A 245 -4.97 8.59 0.59
C SER A 245 -5.24 8.21 -0.86
N ASN A 246 -4.36 8.63 -1.76
CA ASN A 246 -4.35 8.25 -3.17
C ASN A 246 -3.23 7.24 -3.45
N PRO A 247 -3.51 5.92 -3.43
CA PRO A 247 -2.55 4.87 -3.79
C PRO A 247 -2.24 4.78 -5.29
N THR A 248 -2.94 5.52 -6.13
CA THR A 248 -2.73 5.55 -7.59
C THR A 248 -1.53 6.42 -7.98
N ILE A 249 -1.18 6.42 -9.27
CA ILE A 249 -0.05 7.20 -9.80
C ILE A 249 -0.16 8.70 -9.48
N GLY A 250 -1.38 9.25 -9.40
CA GLY A 250 -1.60 10.63 -8.99
C GLY A 250 -1.07 10.94 -7.60
N GLY A 251 -1.29 10.03 -6.64
CA GLY A 251 -0.75 10.13 -5.28
C GLY A 251 0.76 9.95 -5.21
N ILE A 252 1.35 9.15 -6.11
CA ILE A 252 2.80 9.04 -6.25
C ILE A 252 3.40 10.41 -6.60
N LEU A 253 2.86 11.08 -7.62
CA LEU A 253 3.35 12.39 -8.06
C LEU A 253 3.21 13.44 -6.97
N THR A 254 2.03 13.55 -6.35
CA THR A 254 1.80 14.54 -5.28
C THR A 254 2.56 14.24 -3.99
N GLY A 255 2.84 12.96 -3.72
CA GLY A 255 3.53 12.51 -2.51
C GLY A 255 5.06 12.54 -2.59
N THR A 256 5.63 12.75 -3.78
CA THR A 256 7.08 12.82 -4.01
C THR A 256 7.54 14.18 -4.53
N GLY A 257 6.65 14.93 -5.21
CA GLY A 257 7.01 16.13 -5.96
C GLY A 257 7.67 15.84 -7.31
N LEU A 258 7.66 14.59 -7.77
CA LEU A 258 8.10 14.20 -9.12
C LEU A 258 7.06 14.63 -10.16
N SER A 259 7.52 14.88 -11.38
CA SER A 259 6.67 15.17 -12.53
C SER A 259 6.25 13.89 -13.27
N ALA A 260 5.19 13.96 -14.07
CA ALA A 260 4.76 12.82 -14.89
C ALA A 260 5.83 12.38 -15.91
N SER A 261 6.70 13.30 -16.36
CA SER A 261 7.79 13.00 -17.28
C SER A 261 8.94 12.23 -16.66
N ASP A 262 9.06 12.26 -15.33
CA ASP A 262 10.11 11.54 -14.60
C ASP A 262 9.79 10.05 -14.46
N ILE A 263 8.50 9.68 -14.59
CA ILE A 263 8.05 8.30 -14.45
C ILE A 263 8.48 7.46 -15.67
N GLY A 264 9.11 6.34 -15.40
CA GLY A 264 9.50 5.32 -16.37
C GLY A 264 8.53 4.15 -16.39
N ASN A 265 8.85 3.11 -15.64
CA ASN A 265 7.98 1.95 -15.55
C ASN A 265 7.00 2.07 -14.39
N VAL A 266 5.78 1.60 -14.63
CA VAL A 266 4.75 1.46 -13.60
C VAL A 266 4.36 -0.01 -13.52
N TYR A 267 4.84 -0.69 -12.48
CA TYR A 267 4.59 -2.11 -12.23
C TYR A 267 3.32 -2.27 -11.41
N GLY A 268 2.30 -2.88 -12.02
CA GLY A 268 1.07 -3.25 -11.33
C GLY A 268 1.22 -4.61 -10.65
N VAL A 269 1.07 -4.66 -9.34
CA VAL A 269 1.17 -5.91 -8.57
C VAL A 269 -0.21 -6.49 -8.32
N ILE A 270 -0.36 -7.77 -8.64
CA ILE A 270 -1.57 -8.56 -8.42
C ILE A 270 -1.23 -9.92 -7.80
N LYS A 271 -2.22 -10.59 -7.25
CA LYS A 271 -2.19 -12.03 -7.02
C LYS A 271 -2.85 -12.76 -8.18
N ALA A 272 -2.54 -14.03 -8.36
CA ALA A 272 -3.24 -14.89 -9.32
C ALA A 272 -4.71 -15.17 -8.96
N TYR A 273 -5.21 -14.56 -7.90
CA TYR A 273 -6.60 -14.50 -7.44
C TYR A 273 -6.84 -13.13 -6.80
N SER A 274 -8.05 -12.85 -6.33
CA SER A 274 -8.37 -11.61 -5.64
C SER A 274 -8.55 -11.85 -4.14
N SER A 275 -8.14 -10.86 -3.31
CA SER A 275 -8.44 -10.86 -1.87
C SER A 275 -8.77 -9.43 -1.40
N ARG A 276 -9.63 -9.31 -0.39
CA ARG A 276 -10.04 -8.04 0.18
C ARG A 276 -10.10 -8.09 1.71
N VAL A 277 -9.59 -7.06 2.36
CA VAL A 277 -9.82 -6.80 3.78
C VAL A 277 -10.93 -5.76 3.93
N GLY A 278 -11.79 -5.93 4.93
CA GLY A 278 -12.86 -4.97 5.25
C GLY A 278 -14.10 -5.11 4.37
N GLU A 279 -14.98 -4.11 4.55
CA GLU A 279 -16.30 -4.08 3.95
C GLU A 279 -16.28 -3.55 2.50
N GLY A 280 -17.45 -3.58 1.87
CA GLY A 280 -17.67 -3.05 0.53
C GLY A 280 -17.87 -4.12 -0.55
N PRO A 281 -18.25 -3.71 -1.78
CA PRO A 281 -18.58 -4.63 -2.84
C PRO A 281 -17.37 -5.44 -3.31
N TYR A 282 -17.60 -6.71 -3.66
CA TYR A 282 -16.57 -7.61 -4.15
C TYR A 282 -17.20 -8.64 -5.11
N VAL A 283 -17.24 -8.29 -6.39
CA VAL A 283 -18.02 -9.00 -7.40
C VAL A 283 -17.60 -10.47 -7.58
N THR A 284 -16.30 -10.75 -7.46
CA THR A 284 -15.75 -12.10 -7.61
C THR A 284 -15.61 -12.88 -6.30
N GLU A 285 -16.16 -12.37 -5.19
CA GLU A 285 -16.09 -13.04 -3.88
C GLU A 285 -16.69 -14.45 -3.91
N LEU A 286 -16.00 -15.38 -3.28
CA LEU A 286 -16.42 -16.77 -3.13
C LEU A 286 -16.78 -17.04 -1.66
N LEU A 287 -18.06 -17.30 -1.41
CA LEU A 287 -18.60 -17.62 -0.09
C LEU A 287 -18.80 -19.13 0.10
N ASP A 288 -17.98 -19.93 -0.58
CA ASP A 288 -18.04 -21.38 -0.60
C ASP A 288 -16.69 -22.03 -0.24
N ALA A 289 -16.62 -23.36 -0.29
CA ALA A 289 -15.41 -24.12 -0.02
C ALA A 289 -14.22 -23.74 -0.93
N THR A 290 -14.49 -23.17 -2.12
CA THR A 290 -13.42 -22.69 -3.02
C THR A 290 -12.74 -21.46 -2.44
N GLY A 291 -13.54 -20.49 -1.96
CA GLY A 291 -13.04 -19.29 -1.29
C GLY A 291 -12.25 -19.63 -0.02
N ASP A 292 -12.74 -20.58 0.77
CA ASP A 292 -12.04 -21.08 1.96
C ASP A 292 -10.71 -21.75 1.58
N LYS A 293 -10.69 -22.60 0.55
CA LYS A 293 -9.47 -23.24 0.06
C LYS A 293 -8.44 -22.21 -0.45
N ILE A 294 -8.86 -21.14 -1.17
CA ILE A 294 -7.95 -20.06 -1.57
C ILE A 294 -7.37 -19.37 -0.33
N ARG A 295 -8.19 -19.08 0.67
CA ARG A 295 -7.77 -18.43 1.93
C ARG A 295 -6.72 -19.25 2.66
N GLU A 296 -6.94 -20.53 2.83
CA GLU A 296 -6.00 -21.43 3.51
C GLU A 296 -4.69 -21.58 2.75
N LEU A 297 -4.74 -21.88 1.46
CA LEU A 297 -3.56 -22.06 0.62
C LEU A 297 -2.74 -20.77 0.45
N GLY A 298 -3.41 -19.64 0.34
CA GLY A 298 -2.80 -18.31 0.19
C GLY A 298 -2.40 -17.66 1.51
N HIS A 299 -2.70 -18.28 2.66
CA HIS A 299 -2.51 -17.71 4.00
C HIS A 299 -3.15 -16.32 4.14
N GLU A 300 -4.39 -16.18 3.63
CA GLU A 300 -5.10 -14.90 3.52
C GLU A 300 -5.71 -14.48 4.86
N TYR A 301 -4.83 -14.06 5.77
CA TYR A 301 -5.13 -13.53 7.10
C TYR A 301 -4.41 -12.19 7.32
N GLY A 302 -5.06 -11.28 8.03
CA GLY A 302 -4.47 -9.97 8.33
C GLY A 302 -3.22 -10.09 9.20
N THR A 303 -2.11 -9.52 8.78
CA THR A 303 -0.83 -9.62 9.48
C THR A 303 -0.89 -9.12 10.93
N THR A 304 -1.64 -8.04 11.18
CA THR A 304 -1.77 -7.42 12.50
C THR A 304 -2.96 -7.95 13.29
N THR A 305 -4.08 -8.26 12.62
CA THR A 305 -5.36 -8.58 13.29
C THR A 305 -5.70 -10.06 13.26
N GLY A 306 -5.02 -10.86 12.43
CA GLY A 306 -5.37 -12.26 12.18
C GLY A 306 -6.74 -12.48 11.51
N ARG A 307 -7.43 -11.41 11.11
CA ARG A 307 -8.76 -11.53 10.48
C ARG A 307 -8.67 -12.23 9.14
N PRO A 308 -9.58 -13.18 8.84
CA PRO A 308 -9.64 -13.81 7.54
C PRO A 308 -9.97 -12.78 6.47
N ARG A 309 -9.23 -12.82 5.35
CA ARG A 309 -9.54 -12.02 4.17
C ARG A 309 -10.64 -12.69 3.35
N ARG A 310 -11.46 -11.87 2.73
CA ARG A 310 -12.43 -12.28 1.70
C ARG A 310 -11.64 -12.65 0.46
N CYS A 311 -11.91 -13.81 -0.15
CA CYS A 311 -11.19 -14.32 -1.31
C CYS A 311 -12.12 -14.56 -2.49
N GLY A 312 -11.59 -14.43 -3.69
CA GLY A 312 -12.33 -14.63 -4.93
C GLY A 312 -11.42 -14.92 -6.11
N TRP A 313 -12.02 -15.28 -7.24
CA TRP A 313 -11.28 -15.46 -8.50
C TRP A 313 -10.67 -14.13 -8.98
N LEU A 314 -9.62 -14.23 -9.80
CA LEU A 314 -8.98 -13.06 -10.40
C LEU A 314 -9.99 -12.26 -11.23
N ASP A 315 -9.98 -10.94 -11.03
CA ASP A 315 -10.90 -10.01 -11.69
C ASP A 315 -10.15 -9.12 -12.69
N LEU A 316 -10.25 -9.46 -13.97
CA LEU A 316 -9.58 -8.70 -15.03
C LEU A 316 -10.33 -7.41 -15.40
N VAL A 317 -11.61 -7.28 -15.05
CA VAL A 317 -12.36 -6.03 -15.25
C VAL A 317 -11.78 -4.94 -14.35
N THR A 318 -11.56 -5.25 -13.07
CA THR A 318 -10.89 -4.33 -12.13
C THR A 318 -9.43 -4.09 -12.50
N LEU A 319 -8.71 -5.11 -12.99
CA LEU A 319 -7.31 -4.94 -13.41
C LEU A 319 -7.19 -4.03 -14.63
N LYS A 320 -8.11 -4.14 -15.59
CA LYS A 320 -8.20 -3.24 -16.77
C LYS A 320 -8.42 -1.78 -16.35
N TYR A 321 -9.26 -1.57 -15.33
CA TYR A 321 -9.47 -0.25 -14.71
C TYR A 321 -8.20 0.27 -14.03
N ALA A 322 -7.54 -0.55 -13.23
CA ALA A 322 -6.29 -0.19 -12.57
C ALA A 322 -5.20 0.16 -13.60
N LYS A 323 -5.10 -0.58 -14.70
CA LYS A 323 -4.20 -0.24 -15.82
C LYS A 323 -4.46 1.16 -16.37
N ARG A 324 -5.72 1.49 -16.64
CA ARG A 324 -6.11 2.80 -17.20
C ARG A 324 -5.73 3.95 -16.28
N LEU A 325 -6.00 3.80 -14.97
CA LEU A 325 -5.73 4.84 -13.97
C LEU A 325 -4.24 5.08 -13.76
N ASN A 326 -3.47 4.01 -13.74
CA ASN A 326 -2.06 4.07 -13.34
C ASN A 326 -1.10 4.12 -14.52
N GLY A 327 -1.57 3.90 -15.75
CA GLY A 327 -0.68 3.81 -16.90
C GLY A 327 0.31 2.64 -16.78
N LEU A 328 -0.17 1.47 -16.33
CA LEU A 328 0.71 0.31 -16.09
C LEU A 328 1.50 -0.05 -17.34
N THR A 329 2.80 -0.25 -17.19
CA THR A 329 3.71 -0.69 -18.27
C THR A 329 3.97 -2.18 -18.22
N ALA A 330 3.91 -2.79 -17.04
CA ALA A 330 4.05 -4.23 -16.84
C ALA A 330 3.34 -4.68 -15.55
N LEU A 331 3.17 -5.99 -15.39
CA LEU A 331 2.55 -6.62 -14.23
C LEU A 331 3.55 -7.48 -13.45
N SER A 332 3.28 -7.61 -12.16
CA SER A 332 3.76 -8.68 -11.31
C SER A 332 2.59 -9.55 -10.87
N VAL A 333 2.67 -10.85 -11.12
CA VAL A 333 1.66 -11.83 -10.70
C VAL A 333 2.23 -12.69 -9.58
N ASN A 334 1.75 -12.51 -8.38
CA ASN A 334 2.14 -13.28 -7.20
C ASN A 334 1.15 -14.43 -6.92
N HIS A 335 1.52 -15.37 -6.04
CA HIS A 335 0.67 -16.49 -5.63
C HIS A 335 0.22 -17.42 -6.77
N LEU A 336 1.07 -17.59 -7.79
CA LEU A 336 0.80 -18.55 -8.87
C LEU A 336 0.81 -20.00 -8.34
N ASP A 337 1.62 -20.29 -7.33
CA ASP A 337 1.68 -21.55 -6.58
C ASP A 337 0.36 -21.88 -5.88
N THR A 338 -0.32 -20.88 -5.34
CA THR A 338 -1.62 -21.04 -4.67
C THR A 338 -2.71 -21.48 -5.63
N ILE A 339 -2.85 -20.73 -6.75
CA ILE A 339 -3.95 -20.98 -7.69
C ILE A 339 -3.73 -22.27 -8.51
N GLY A 340 -2.48 -22.67 -8.71
CA GLY A 340 -2.12 -23.90 -9.41
C GLY A 340 -2.57 -25.19 -8.73
N LYS A 341 -3.05 -25.13 -7.49
CA LYS A 341 -3.63 -26.27 -6.75
C LYS A 341 -5.11 -26.54 -7.07
N PHE A 342 -5.66 -25.83 -8.03
CA PHE A 342 -7.01 -26.04 -8.56
C PHE A 342 -6.93 -26.63 -9.96
N ASP A 343 -7.73 -27.65 -10.26
CA ASP A 343 -7.78 -28.26 -11.59
C ASP A 343 -8.38 -27.32 -12.64
N THR A 344 -9.39 -26.55 -12.21
CA THR A 344 -10.04 -25.50 -13.02
C THR A 344 -9.95 -24.18 -12.29
N ILE A 345 -9.50 -23.16 -13.00
CA ILE A 345 -9.37 -21.78 -12.52
C ILE A 345 -10.37 -20.92 -13.30
N LYS A 346 -11.11 -20.07 -12.60
CA LYS A 346 -11.99 -19.08 -13.24
C LYS A 346 -11.35 -17.71 -13.19
N VAL A 347 -11.50 -16.97 -14.28
CA VAL A 347 -11.02 -15.59 -14.40
C VAL A 347 -12.19 -14.73 -14.85
N CYS A 348 -12.49 -13.68 -14.10
CA CYS A 348 -13.59 -12.78 -14.42
C CYS A 348 -13.18 -11.83 -15.55
N THR A 349 -13.90 -11.89 -16.67
CA THR A 349 -13.67 -11.10 -17.89
C THR A 349 -14.78 -10.10 -18.17
N GLY A 350 -15.88 -10.14 -17.42
CA GLY A 350 -17.00 -9.21 -17.58
C GLY A 350 -17.91 -9.23 -16.36
N TYR A 351 -18.77 -8.24 -16.28
CA TYR A 351 -19.85 -8.14 -15.29
C TYR A 351 -21.21 -8.15 -15.99
N ASP A 352 -22.07 -9.09 -15.63
CA ASP A 352 -23.49 -9.01 -15.96
C ASP A 352 -24.18 -8.05 -14.98
N VAL A 353 -24.69 -6.96 -15.52
CA VAL A 353 -25.47 -5.96 -14.79
C VAL A 353 -26.85 -5.89 -15.40
N ASN A 354 -27.84 -6.51 -14.73
CA ASN A 354 -29.24 -6.57 -15.18
C ASN A 354 -29.44 -7.20 -16.58
N GLY A 355 -28.63 -8.18 -16.95
CA GLY A 355 -28.69 -8.89 -18.24
C GLY A 355 -27.83 -8.28 -19.35
N GLU A 356 -27.11 -7.20 -19.05
CA GLU A 356 -26.12 -6.62 -19.97
C GLU A 356 -24.70 -6.89 -19.45
N VAL A 357 -23.85 -7.48 -20.31
CA VAL A 357 -22.46 -7.77 -19.97
C VAL A 357 -21.58 -6.57 -20.33
N THR A 358 -20.79 -6.12 -19.36
CA THR A 358 -19.80 -5.04 -19.55
C THR A 358 -18.42 -5.48 -19.11
N GLU A 359 -17.39 -4.97 -19.79
CA GLU A 359 -15.99 -5.08 -19.40
C GLU A 359 -15.46 -3.81 -18.72
N ASP A 360 -16.31 -2.81 -18.56
CA ASP A 360 -15.94 -1.56 -17.91
C ASP A 360 -16.30 -1.58 -16.42
N PHE A 361 -15.29 -1.34 -15.59
CA PHE A 361 -15.44 -1.22 -14.14
C PHE A 361 -16.13 0.10 -13.77
N THR A 362 -16.95 0.05 -12.73
CA THR A 362 -17.56 1.25 -12.11
C THR A 362 -17.37 1.22 -10.61
N THR A 363 -17.26 2.39 -9.99
CA THR A 363 -17.26 2.55 -8.53
C THR A 363 -18.66 2.78 -7.95
N ASN A 364 -19.70 2.76 -8.78
CA ASN A 364 -21.07 2.90 -8.33
C ASN A 364 -21.49 1.67 -7.51
N LEU A 365 -21.65 1.83 -6.20
CA LEU A 365 -21.98 0.73 -5.28
C LEU A 365 -23.30 0.01 -5.64
N LYS A 366 -24.30 0.73 -6.17
CA LYS A 366 -25.58 0.10 -6.57
C LYS A 366 -25.35 -0.86 -7.75
N VAL A 367 -24.47 -0.51 -8.67
CA VAL A 367 -24.12 -1.37 -9.80
C VAL A 367 -23.29 -2.55 -9.30
N LEU A 368 -22.20 -2.30 -8.54
CA LEU A 368 -21.32 -3.35 -8.06
C LEU A 368 -22.03 -4.39 -7.17
N ASN A 369 -22.96 -3.95 -6.31
CA ASN A 369 -23.71 -4.86 -5.44
C ASN A 369 -24.71 -5.76 -6.20
N ASN A 370 -25.07 -5.40 -7.43
CA ASN A 370 -25.97 -6.18 -8.28
C ASN A 370 -25.24 -6.89 -9.44
N ALA A 371 -23.98 -6.57 -9.66
CA ALA A 371 -23.17 -7.18 -10.70
C ALA A 371 -22.90 -8.66 -10.41
N LYS A 372 -22.97 -9.49 -11.45
CA LYS A 372 -22.56 -10.89 -11.39
C LYS A 372 -21.33 -11.09 -12.26
N PRO A 373 -20.32 -11.83 -11.77
CA PRO A 373 -19.13 -12.07 -12.57
C PRO A 373 -19.40 -13.00 -13.75
N VAL A 374 -18.87 -12.65 -14.91
CA VAL A 374 -18.81 -13.51 -16.08
C VAL A 374 -17.40 -14.10 -16.15
N TYR A 375 -17.30 -15.42 -16.17
CA TYR A 375 -16.03 -16.12 -16.05
C TYR A 375 -15.63 -16.83 -17.36
N GLU A 376 -14.32 -16.78 -17.64
CA GLU A 376 -13.62 -17.74 -18.48
C GLU A 376 -13.00 -18.83 -17.61
N GLU A 377 -13.06 -20.08 -18.07
CA GLU A 377 -12.46 -21.23 -17.39
C GLU A 377 -11.14 -21.62 -18.03
N LEU A 378 -10.10 -21.72 -17.22
CA LEU A 378 -8.76 -22.13 -17.62
C LEU A 378 -8.36 -23.40 -16.87
N LYS A 379 -7.53 -24.22 -17.52
CA LYS A 379 -6.94 -25.40 -16.85
C LYS A 379 -5.87 -24.95 -15.85
N GLY A 380 -5.96 -25.45 -14.65
CA GLY A 380 -4.93 -25.31 -13.63
C GLY A 380 -4.09 -26.58 -13.47
N GLY A 381 -3.88 -27.04 -12.24
CA GLY A 381 -3.26 -28.32 -11.92
C GLY A 381 -1.74 -28.37 -12.08
N TRP A 382 -1.05 -27.19 -12.02
CA TRP A 382 0.43 -27.18 -12.02
C TRP A 382 1.04 -27.39 -10.64
N GLY A 383 0.24 -27.30 -9.57
CA GLY A 383 0.67 -27.65 -8.21
C GLY A 383 1.92 -26.92 -7.73
N ASP A 384 2.81 -27.68 -7.05
CA ASP A 384 4.06 -27.17 -6.49
C ASP A 384 5.23 -27.25 -7.50
N GLU A 385 5.03 -27.75 -8.71
CA GLU A 385 6.07 -27.91 -9.74
C GLU A 385 6.73 -26.57 -10.11
N ILE A 386 6.00 -25.46 -10.01
CA ILE A 386 6.52 -24.12 -10.34
C ILE A 386 7.58 -23.60 -9.37
N ALA A 387 7.69 -24.17 -8.18
CA ALA A 387 8.63 -23.69 -7.15
C ALA A 387 10.11 -23.76 -7.59
N SER A 388 10.45 -24.71 -8.48
CA SER A 388 11.79 -24.90 -9.01
C SER A 388 12.04 -24.11 -10.31
N CYS A 389 11.01 -23.60 -10.98
CA CYS A 389 11.12 -22.90 -12.25
C CYS A 389 11.85 -21.55 -12.10
N LYS A 390 12.79 -21.29 -12.99
CA LYS A 390 13.58 -20.04 -13.02
C LYS A 390 13.31 -19.18 -14.23
N THR A 391 12.71 -19.76 -15.27
CA THR A 391 12.30 -19.06 -16.49
C THR A 391 10.83 -19.29 -16.80
N PHE A 392 10.25 -18.45 -17.66
CA PHE A 392 8.86 -18.60 -18.07
C PHE A 392 8.63 -19.90 -18.83
N GLU A 393 9.60 -20.32 -19.62
CA GLU A 393 9.55 -21.52 -20.48
C GLU A 393 9.59 -22.82 -19.65
N GLU A 394 10.16 -22.78 -18.45
CA GLU A 394 10.17 -23.90 -17.51
C GLU A 394 8.82 -24.10 -16.80
N LEU A 395 7.96 -23.08 -16.81
CA LEU A 395 6.63 -23.22 -16.21
C LEU A 395 5.80 -24.31 -16.93
N PRO A 396 4.98 -25.07 -16.22
CA PRO A 396 4.00 -25.96 -16.83
C PRO A 396 3.12 -25.24 -17.84
N GLU A 397 2.76 -25.90 -18.93
CA GLU A 397 2.01 -25.31 -20.06
C GLU A 397 0.74 -24.56 -19.62
N ASN A 398 -0.01 -25.11 -18.64
CA ASN A 398 -1.21 -24.46 -18.13
C ASN A 398 -0.89 -23.17 -17.38
N ALA A 399 0.24 -23.09 -16.66
CA ALA A 399 0.70 -21.89 -15.97
C ALA A 399 1.11 -20.82 -17.00
N GLN A 400 1.83 -21.21 -18.05
CA GLN A 400 2.17 -20.29 -19.16
C GLN A 400 0.91 -19.74 -19.85
N LYS A 401 -0.08 -20.61 -20.11
CA LYS A 401 -1.37 -20.21 -20.71
C LYS A 401 -2.14 -19.23 -19.81
N TYR A 402 -2.10 -19.44 -18.49
CA TYR A 402 -2.73 -18.54 -17.52
C TYR A 402 -2.10 -17.14 -17.56
N ILE A 403 -0.78 -17.06 -17.50
CA ILE A 403 -0.05 -15.79 -17.60
C ILE A 403 -0.31 -15.11 -18.94
N SER A 404 -0.20 -15.84 -20.05
CA SER A 404 -0.44 -15.31 -21.40
C SER A 404 -1.88 -14.84 -21.61
N PHE A 405 -2.85 -15.46 -20.93
CA PHE A 405 -4.25 -15.01 -20.96
C PHE A 405 -4.40 -13.65 -20.29
N ILE A 406 -3.77 -13.44 -19.12
CA ILE A 406 -3.76 -12.15 -18.42
C ILE A 406 -3.11 -11.08 -19.31
N GLU A 407 -1.93 -11.36 -19.87
CA GLU A 407 -1.22 -10.43 -20.75
C GLU A 407 -2.07 -10.01 -21.95
N LYS A 408 -2.68 -10.99 -22.63
CA LYS A 408 -3.53 -10.74 -23.80
C LYS A 408 -4.76 -9.88 -23.45
N TYR A 409 -5.41 -10.16 -22.32
CA TYR A 409 -6.62 -9.44 -21.92
C TYR A 409 -6.30 -7.99 -21.47
N ILE A 410 -5.23 -7.82 -20.70
CA ILE A 410 -4.84 -6.52 -20.17
C ILE A 410 -4.04 -5.70 -21.19
N GLY A 411 -3.26 -6.36 -22.04
CA GLY A 411 -2.42 -5.72 -23.05
C GLY A 411 -1.18 -5.04 -22.45
N VAL A 412 -0.60 -5.64 -21.42
CA VAL A 412 0.75 -5.32 -20.89
C VAL A 412 1.45 -6.61 -20.49
N PRO A 413 2.81 -6.68 -20.57
CA PRO A 413 3.55 -7.89 -20.23
C PRO A 413 3.51 -8.17 -18.71
N VAL A 414 3.58 -9.44 -18.33
CA VAL A 414 3.89 -9.87 -16.97
C VAL A 414 5.40 -10.01 -16.84
N LYS A 415 6.03 -9.08 -16.13
CA LYS A 415 7.49 -9.05 -15.96
C LYS A 415 7.96 -9.89 -14.79
N PHE A 416 7.20 -9.92 -13.71
CA PHE A 416 7.53 -10.65 -12.49
C PHE A 416 6.48 -11.73 -12.22
N ILE A 417 6.91 -12.97 -12.00
CA ILE A 417 6.03 -14.09 -11.70
C ILE A 417 6.46 -14.72 -10.38
N GLY A 418 5.66 -14.56 -9.34
CA GLY A 418 5.89 -15.16 -8.03
C GLY A 418 5.51 -16.64 -8.02
N THR A 419 6.49 -17.52 -7.85
CA THR A 419 6.35 -18.97 -7.81
C THR A 419 6.31 -19.56 -6.40
N GLY A 420 6.36 -18.73 -5.36
CA GLY A 420 6.30 -19.11 -3.96
C GLY A 420 6.48 -17.92 -3.02
N ALA A 421 6.53 -18.15 -1.72
CA ALA A 421 6.59 -17.10 -0.71
C ALA A 421 7.98 -16.45 -0.55
N ASP A 422 9.05 -17.20 -0.82
CA ASP A 422 10.41 -16.72 -0.61
C ASP A 422 10.82 -15.66 -1.62
N ARG A 423 11.78 -14.80 -1.23
CA ARG A 423 12.35 -13.74 -2.07
C ARG A 423 12.82 -14.26 -3.44
N GLU A 424 13.51 -15.40 -3.45
CA GLU A 424 14.10 -16.01 -4.63
C GLU A 424 13.09 -16.79 -5.50
N ALA A 425 11.86 -17.00 -4.98
CA ALA A 425 10.81 -17.70 -5.70
C ALA A 425 10.08 -16.74 -6.66
N MET A 426 10.83 -16.10 -7.55
CA MET A 426 10.33 -15.15 -8.53
C MET A 426 11.06 -15.31 -9.86
N ILE A 427 10.30 -15.49 -10.93
CA ILE A 427 10.81 -15.43 -12.30
C ILE A 427 10.76 -13.98 -12.76
N VAL A 428 11.87 -13.49 -13.29
CA VAL A 428 11.98 -12.16 -13.91
C VAL A 428 12.14 -12.35 -15.40
N ARG A 429 11.16 -11.88 -16.17
CA ARG A 429 11.24 -11.93 -17.64
C ARG A 429 11.99 -10.71 -18.14
N VAL A 430 13.05 -10.96 -18.91
CA VAL A 430 13.81 -9.90 -19.59
C VAL A 430 13.08 -9.55 -20.88
N ASP A 431 12.92 -8.26 -21.14
CA ASP A 431 12.36 -7.80 -22.40
C ASP A 431 13.29 -8.23 -23.56
N ASN A 432 12.74 -9.01 -24.52
CA ASN A 432 13.44 -9.38 -25.73
C ASN A 432 13.47 -8.21 -26.73
#